data_cea811da04ef0a2d60e3501a424e481c
#
_entry.id   cea811da04ef0a2d60e3501a424e481c
#
_cell.length_a   1.000
_cell.length_b   1.000
_cell.length_c   1.000
_cell.angle_alpha   90.00
_cell.angle_beta   90.00
_cell.angle_gamma   90.00
#
_symmetry.space_group_name_H-M   'P 1'
#
loop_
_entity.id
_entity.type
_entity.pdbx_description
1 polymer ?
#
loop_
_entity_poly.entity_id
_entity_poly.type
_entity_poly.pdbx_seq_one_letter_code
_entity_poly.pdbx_strand_id
1 'polypeptide(L)'
;MKIFELVKEIENTLNCENADFEAKQIVLHALGVDSTGFMKIRREEAGAEVEKRCFLMAKTRNGGVPLYYILGKCEFYGYPFFVGEGVLVPRDDTEILVDTALECIKNTKNPKILDLCSGSGAIAIAIAKRRPDSCVTAVELYDKAYDYLLKNIKLNNAENVTAILSDALSFVGEYDLVVSNPPYISRDEMKDLSKEVLNEPHTALFAENDGLIFYEKISQNFKFNKKFTLLFEIGCKMGEKVSNILKQNGYSNISIIDDYGKNNRVVKAEKL
;
A
#
# COMPACT_ATOMS: atom_id res chain seq x y z
N MET A 1 32.37 12.93 -11.20
CA MET A 1 31.90 12.25 -12.47
C MET A 1 30.63 12.91 -12.96
N LYS A 2 30.27 12.73 -14.25
CA LYS A 2 29.00 13.25 -14.77
C LYS A 2 27.81 12.51 -14.18
N ILE A 3 26.66 13.19 -14.07
CA ILE A 3 25.46 12.64 -13.44
C ILE A 3 24.97 11.34 -14.14
N PHE A 4 25.01 11.26 -15.47
CA PHE A 4 24.62 10.04 -16.17
C PHE A 4 25.61 8.88 -15.95
N GLU A 5 26.90 9.16 -15.74
CA GLU A 5 27.91 8.16 -15.38
C GLU A 5 27.67 7.67 -13.95
N LEU A 6 27.32 8.57 -13.03
CA LEU A 6 26.96 8.21 -11.67
C LEU A 6 25.76 7.25 -11.61
N VAL A 7 24.71 7.48 -12.44
CA VAL A 7 23.59 6.52 -12.53
C VAL A 7 24.10 5.13 -12.91
N LYS A 8 25.01 5.04 -13.90
CA LYS A 8 25.54 3.74 -14.33
C LYS A 8 26.41 3.06 -13.29
N GLU A 9 27.21 3.84 -12.54
CA GLU A 9 28.01 3.31 -11.44
C GLU A 9 27.14 2.79 -10.28
N ILE A 10 26.07 3.51 -9.93
CA ILE A 10 25.11 3.07 -8.91
C ILE A 10 24.37 1.82 -9.39
N GLU A 11 23.93 1.77 -10.66
CA GLU A 11 23.32 0.57 -11.25
C GLU A 11 24.23 -0.65 -11.12
N ASN A 12 25.52 -0.52 -11.46
CA ASN A 12 26.52 -1.58 -11.33
C ASN A 12 26.80 -1.98 -9.86
N THR A 13 26.48 -1.11 -8.90
CA THR A 13 26.68 -1.34 -7.47
C THR A 13 25.49 -2.08 -6.84
N LEU A 14 24.28 -1.91 -7.37
CA LEU A 14 23.05 -2.50 -6.83
C LEU A 14 22.95 -3.99 -7.16
N ASN A 15 22.48 -4.78 -6.18
CA ASN A 15 22.27 -6.22 -6.27
C ASN A 15 20.76 -6.56 -6.28
N CYS A 16 19.99 -5.95 -7.19
CA CYS A 16 18.55 -6.18 -7.32
C CYS A 16 18.14 -6.29 -8.80
N GLU A 17 16.97 -6.85 -9.06
CA GLU A 17 16.46 -7.08 -10.42
C GLU A 17 16.23 -5.79 -11.21
N ASN A 18 15.77 -4.71 -10.54
CA ASN A 18 15.45 -3.43 -11.15
C ASN A 18 16.54 -2.37 -10.89
N ALA A 19 17.82 -2.78 -10.94
CA ALA A 19 18.95 -1.92 -10.59
C ALA A 19 19.03 -0.63 -11.42
N ASP A 20 18.63 -0.67 -12.69
CA ASP A 20 18.58 0.50 -13.60
C ASP A 20 17.56 1.54 -13.12
N PHE A 21 16.35 1.10 -12.77
CA PHE A 21 15.31 1.95 -12.22
C PHE A 21 15.72 2.52 -10.86
N GLU A 22 16.17 1.65 -9.93
CA GLU A 22 16.51 2.04 -8.56
C GLU A 22 17.70 3.01 -8.51
N ALA A 23 18.74 2.77 -9.34
CA ALA A 23 19.88 3.68 -9.47
C ALA A 23 19.46 5.09 -9.89
N LYS A 24 18.57 5.17 -10.88
CA LYS A 24 18.02 6.45 -11.34
C LYS A 24 17.26 7.14 -10.20
N GLN A 25 16.39 6.44 -9.46
CA GLN A 25 15.66 7.01 -8.33
C GLN A 25 16.60 7.54 -7.24
N ILE A 26 17.64 6.78 -6.88
CA ILE A 26 18.65 7.18 -5.90
C ILE A 26 19.34 8.49 -6.33
N VAL A 27 19.79 8.58 -7.60
CA VAL A 27 20.49 9.76 -8.10
C VAL A 27 19.53 10.96 -8.18
N LEU A 28 18.30 10.79 -8.66
CA LEU A 28 17.29 11.84 -8.68
C LEU A 28 17.02 12.38 -7.27
N HIS A 29 16.87 11.49 -6.31
CA HIS A 29 16.64 11.85 -4.91
C HIS A 29 17.84 12.62 -4.32
N ALA A 30 19.07 12.14 -4.56
CA ALA A 30 20.28 12.77 -4.06
C ALA A 30 20.48 14.18 -4.63
N LEU A 31 20.07 14.41 -5.88
CA LEU A 31 20.12 15.71 -6.56
C LEU A 31 18.92 16.62 -6.21
N GLY A 32 17.84 16.08 -5.65
CA GLY A 32 16.61 16.81 -5.38
C GLY A 32 15.86 17.25 -6.66
N VAL A 33 15.94 16.47 -7.73
CA VAL A 33 15.31 16.77 -9.03
C VAL A 33 14.38 15.64 -9.48
N ASP A 34 13.44 15.98 -10.35
CA ASP A 34 12.61 15.02 -11.06
C ASP A 34 13.27 14.54 -12.36
N SER A 35 12.60 13.66 -13.10
CA SER A 35 13.08 13.14 -14.39
C SER A 35 13.30 14.24 -15.42
N THR A 36 12.51 15.31 -15.41
CA THR A 36 12.65 16.46 -16.31
C THR A 36 13.88 17.29 -15.95
N GLY A 37 14.09 17.55 -14.67
CA GLY A 37 15.28 18.22 -14.15
C GLY A 37 16.55 17.44 -14.49
N PHE A 38 16.54 16.11 -14.28
CA PHE A 38 17.64 15.23 -14.65
C PHE A 38 18.03 15.36 -16.13
N MET A 39 17.07 15.36 -17.04
CA MET A 39 17.35 15.48 -18.48
C MET A 39 18.11 16.77 -18.85
N LYS A 40 17.89 17.85 -18.08
CA LYS A 40 18.60 19.14 -18.30
C LYS A 40 20.03 19.09 -17.82
N ILE A 41 20.30 18.44 -16.67
CA ILE A 41 21.60 18.51 -15.99
C ILE A 41 22.44 17.22 -16.12
N ARG A 42 21.96 16.17 -16.76
CA ARG A 42 22.61 14.84 -16.79
C ARG A 42 24.05 14.81 -17.28
N ARG A 43 24.51 15.86 -18.04
CA ARG A 43 25.88 16.00 -18.55
C ARG A 43 26.78 16.85 -17.64
N GLU A 44 26.21 17.42 -16.59
CA GLU A 44 26.95 18.18 -15.60
C GLU A 44 27.66 17.27 -14.60
N GLU A 45 28.59 17.82 -13.83
CA GLU A 45 29.28 17.10 -12.75
C GLU A 45 28.36 16.94 -11.55
N ALA A 46 28.31 15.73 -10.98
CA ALA A 46 27.45 15.43 -9.85
C ALA A 46 27.91 16.07 -8.53
N GLY A 47 29.22 16.29 -8.40
CA GLY A 47 29.85 16.77 -7.17
C GLY A 47 30.07 15.63 -6.14
N ALA A 48 31.18 15.72 -5.41
CA ALA A 48 31.62 14.65 -4.51
C ALA A 48 30.63 14.29 -3.39
N GLU A 49 29.87 15.27 -2.88
CA GLU A 49 28.90 15.02 -1.81
C GLU A 49 27.68 14.24 -2.33
N VAL A 50 27.20 14.54 -3.53
CA VAL A 50 26.10 13.78 -4.19
C VAL A 50 26.55 12.36 -4.49
N GLU A 51 27.76 12.18 -5.04
CA GLU A 51 28.34 10.87 -5.30
C GLU A 51 28.38 10.04 -4.01
N LYS A 52 28.95 10.57 -2.93
CA LYS A 52 29.03 9.91 -1.62
C LYS A 52 27.65 9.51 -1.10
N ARG A 53 26.65 10.38 -1.19
CA ARG A 53 25.26 10.07 -0.80
C ARG A 53 24.68 8.95 -1.62
N CYS A 54 24.84 8.94 -2.93
CA CYS A 54 24.34 7.88 -3.81
C CYS A 54 24.95 6.52 -3.47
N PHE A 55 26.27 6.44 -3.27
CA PHE A 55 26.92 5.19 -2.88
C PHE A 55 26.49 4.71 -1.48
N LEU A 56 26.27 5.62 -0.53
CA LEU A 56 25.73 5.26 0.79
C LEU A 56 24.31 4.68 0.67
N MET A 57 23.43 5.29 -0.13
CA MET A 57 22.10 4.79 -0.39
C MET A 57 22.12 3.42 -1.06
N ALA A 58 22.95 3.23 -2.08
CA ALA A 58 23.12 1.93 -2.75
C ALA A 58 23.61 0.85 -1.78
N LYS A 59 24.57 1.18 -0.91
CA LYS A 59 25.03 0.25 0.14
C LYS A 59 23.91 -0.12 1.11
N THR A 60 23.11 0.86 1.53
CA THR A 60 21.95 0.63 2.43
C THR A 60 20.92 -0.27 1.74
N ARG A 61 20.65 -0.02 0.44
CA ARG A 61 19.74 -0.84 -0.38
C ARG A 61 20.22 -2.29 -0.50
N ASN A 62 21.51 -2.50 -0.76
CA ASN A 62 22.11 -3.85 -0.80
C ASN A 62 22.07 -4.58 0.55
N GLY A 63 21.92 -3.84 1.66
CA GLY A 63 21.63 -4.38 2.98
C GLY A 63 20.20 -4.94 3.14
N GLY A 64 19.34 -4.74 2.14
CA GLY A 64 17.94 -5.21 2.13
C GLY A 64 16.93 -4.14 2.55
N VAL A 65 17.35 -2.90 2.82
CA VAL A 65 16.38 -1.82 3.14
C VAL A 65 15.56 -1.49 1.89
N PRO A 66 14.22 -1.42 1.96
CA PRO A 66 13.37 -1.05 0.84
C PRO A 66 13.80 0.29 0.22
N LEU A 67 13.82 0.37 -1.11
CA LEU A 67 14.19 1.61 -1.80
C LEU A 67 13.40 2.81 -1.28
N TYR A 68 12.09 2.69 -1.16
CA TYR A 68 11.24 3.79 -0.76
C TYR A 68 11.42 4.22 0.71
N TYR A 69 11.96 3.36 1.57
CA TYR A 69 12.41 3.78 2.92
C TYR A 69 13.63 4.67 2.84
N ILE A 70 14.57 4.37 1.94
CA ILE A 70 15.76 5.19 1.70
C ILE A 70 15.37 6.56 1.13
N LEU A 71 14.39 6.59 0.23
CA LEU A 71 13.89 7.81 -0.40
C LEU A 71 12.91 8.59 0.51
N GLY A 72 12.33 7.93 1.54
CA GLY A 72 11.34 8.51 2.44
C GLY A 72 9.97 8.78 1.83
N LYS A 73 9.77 8.45 0.55
CA LYS A 73 8.52 8.67 -0.19
C LYS A 73 8.36 7.70 -1.35
N CYS A 74 7.11 7.40 -1.70
CA CYS A 74 6.72 6.69 -2.92
C CYS A 74 5.54 7.40 -3.60
N GLU A 75 5.12 6.90 -4.73
CA GLU A 75 3.86 7.27 -5.40
C GLU A 75 2.91 6.08 -5.38
N PHE A 76 1.62 6.33 -5.22
CA PHE A 76 0.56 5.34 -5.33
C PHE A 76 -0.69 6.01 -5.90
N TYR A 77 -1.27 5.43 -6.91
CA TYR A 77 -2.47 5.92 -7.60
C TYR A 77 -2.34 7.37 -8.11
N GLY A 78 -1.11 7.78 -8.47
CA GLY A 78 -0.77 9.13 -8.92
C GLY A 78 -0.64 10.17 -7.79
N TYR A 79 -0.61 9.74 -6.53
CA TYR A 79 -0.45 10.62 -5.37
C TYR A 79 0.85 10.30 -4.60
N PRO A 80 1.53 11.32 -4.03
CA PRO A 80 2.73 11.11 -3.23
C PRO A 80 2.39 10.63 -1.80
N PHE A 81 3.22 9.72 -1.26
CA PHE A 81 3.10 9.23 0.11
C PHE A 81 4.45 9.23 0.80
N PHE A 82 4.50 9.72 2.02
CA PHE A 82 5.61 9.46 2.92
C PHE A 82 5.55 8.00 3.41
N VAL A 83 6.68 7.34 3.36
CA VAL A 83 6.85 5.97 3.85
C VAL A 83 8.21 5.84 4.53
N GLY A 84 8.37 4.81 5.35
CA GLY A 84 9.61 4.52 6.06
C GLY A 84 9.40 3.40 7.05
N GLU A 85 10.39 3.17 7.92
CA GLU A 85 10.31 2.12 8.93
C GLU A 85 9.02 2.19 9.75
N GLY A 86 8.28 1.08 9.79
CA GLY A 86 7.06 0.93 10.56
C GLY A 86 5.76 1.05 9.76
N VAL A 87 5.81 1.25 8.44
CA VAL A 87 4.63 1.25 7.57
C VAL A 87 4.90 0.45 6.30
N LEU A 88 3.94 -0.33 5.83
CA LEU A 88 4.04 -1.05 4.56
C LEU A 88 4.17 -0.04 3.41
N VAL A 89 5.10 -0.29 2.48
CA VAL A 89 5.16 0.47 1.22
C VAL A 89 3.96 0.08 0.35
N PRO A 90 3.13 1.03 -0.10
CA PRO A 90 2.03 0.74 -1.03
C PRO A 90 2.50 -0.04 -2.26
N ARG A 91 1.72 -1.04 -2.67
CA ARG A 91 2.01 -1.90 -3.82
C ARG A 91 1.13 -1.52 -5.00
N ASP A 92 1.67 -1.58 -6.21
CA ASP A 92 0.93 -1.26 -7.44
C ASP A 92 -0.31 -2.16 -7.61
N ASP A 93 -0.22 -3.43 -7.23
CA ASP A 93 -1.35 -4.38 -7.26
C ASP A 93 -2.55 -3.92 -6.41
N THR A 94 -2.30 -3.15 -5.34
CA THR A 94 -3.35 -2.59 -4.47
C THR A 94 -4.21 -1.54 -5.19
N GLU A 95 -3.75 -0.98 -6.31
CA GLU A 95 -4.55 -0.05 -7.13
C GLU A 95 -5.82 -0.70 -7.66
N ILE A 96 -5.82 -2.01 -7.90
CA ILE A 96 -7.02 -2.79 -8.28
C ILE A 96 -8.11 -2.72 -7.21
N LEU A 97 -7.72 -2.71 -5.93
CA LEU A 97 -8.68 -2.54 -4.83
C LEU A 97 -9.32 -1.16 -4.86
N VAL A 98 -8.53 -0.10 -5.14
CA VAL A 98 -9.04 1.27 -5.29
C VAL A 98 -10.00 1.38 -6.48
N ASP A 99 -9.63 0.85 -7.65
CA ASP A 99 -10.49 0.85 -8.84
C ASP A 99 -11.82 0.14 -8.57
N THR A 100 -11.74 -1.04 -7.93
CA THR A 100 -12.94 -1.81 -7.56
C THR A 100 -13.82 -1.04 -6.57
N ALA A 101 -13.21 -0.37 -5.59
CA ALA A 101 -13.91 0.46 -4.61
C ALA A 101 -14.66 1.61 -5.28
N LEU A 102 -14.00 2.34 -6.18
CA LEU A 102 -14.57 3.46 -6.92
C LEU A 102 -15.75 3.02 -7.81
N GLU A 103 -15.63 1.86 -8.47
CA GLU A 103 -16.72 1.30 -9.27
C GLU A 103 -17.93 0.93 -8.41
N CYS A 104 -17.71 0.34 -7.21
CA CYS A 104 -18.80 -0.02 -6.30
C CYS A 104 -19.62 1.18 -5.82
N ILE A 105 -18.98 2.33 -5.62
CA ILE A 105 -19.63 3.54 -5.09
C ILE A 105 -19.98 4.58 -6.14
N LYS A 106 -19.80 4.29 -7.44
CA LYS A 106 -19.98 5.28 -8.53
C LYS A 106 -21.33 5.98 -8.53
N ASN A 107 -22.39 5.27 -8.13
CA ASN A 107 -23.77 5.76 -8.10
C ASN A 107 -24.24 6.16 -6.68
N THR A 108 -23.40 6.03 -5.65
CA THR A 108 -23.73 6.39 -4.26
C THR A 108 -23.35 7.85 -4.02
N LYS A 109 -24.28 8.67 -3.55
CA LYS A 109 -24.02 10.06 -3.19
C LYS A 109 -23.48 10.12 -1.74
N ASN A 110 -22.44 10.91 -1.54
CA ASN A 110 -21.80 11.09 -0.24
C ASN A 110 -21.51 9.76 0.47
N PRO A 111 -20.83 8.79 -0.19
CA PRO A 111 -20.65 7.46 0.37
C PRO A 111 -19.80 7.51 1.65
N LYS A 112 -20.21 6.72 2.65
CA LYS A 112 -19.44 6.45 3.86
C LYS A 112 -18.56 5.23 3.62
N ILE A 113 -17.26 5.42 3.71
CA ILE A 113 -16.27 4.40 3.37
C ILE A 113 -15.40 4.13 4.59
N LEU A 114 -15.12 2.87 4.84
CA LEU A 114 -14.19 2.42 5.87
C LEU A 114 -13.01 1.71 5.22
N ASP A 115 -11.80 2.17 5.53
CA ASP A 115 -10.54 1.51 5.20
C ASP A 115 -9.95 0.93 6.48
N LEU A 116 -9.86 -0.40 6.56
CA LEU A 116 -9.30 -1.14 7.70
C LEU A 116 -7.89 -1.61 7.39
N CYS A 117 -6.99 -1.53 8.37
CA CYS A 117 -5.55 -1.77 8.21
C CYS A 117 -4.94 -0.77 7.23
N SER A 118 -5.24 0.52 7.43
CA SER A 118 -4.96 1.58 6.44
C SER A 118 -3.48 1.85 6.19
N GLY A 119 -2.57 1.43 7.09
CA GLY A 119 -1.13 1.63 6.93
C GLY A 119 -0.75 3.09 6.68
N SER A 120 -0.17 3.36 5.52
CA SER A 120 0.18 4.74 5.09
C SER A 120 -1.03 5.60 4.70
N GLY A 121 -2.24 5.01 4.63
CA GLY A 121 -3.45 5.65 4.15
C GLY A 121 -3.61 5.64 2.63
N ALA A 122 -2.85 4.82 1.92
CA ALA A 122 -2.81 4.82 0.46
C ALA A 122 -4.19 4.60 -0.16
N ILE A 123 -4.94 3.58 0.30
CA ILE A 123 -6.28 3.26 -0.20
C ILE A 123 -7.27 4.37 0.17
N ALA A 124 -7.33 4.74 1.46
CA ALA A 124 -8.26 5.77 1.95
C ALA A 124 -8.09 7.10 1.22
N ILE A 125 -6.85 7.57 1.07
CA ILE A 125 -6.53 8.84 0.44
C ILE A 125 -6.80 8.79 -1.06
N ALA A 126 -6.43 7.71 -1.76
CA ALA A 126 -6.71 7.56 -3.18
C ALA A 126 -8.23 7.61 -3.47
N ILE A 127 -9.04 6.89 -2.69
CA ILE A 127 -10.51 6.93 -2.80
C ILE A 127 -11.03 8.33 -2.50
N ALA A 128 -10.61 8.96 -1.40
CA ALA A 128 -11.04 10.27 -0.98
C ALA A 128 -10.75 11.37 -2.02
N LYS A 129 -9.61 11.30 -2.67
CA LYS A 129 -9.19 12.23 -3.74
C LYS A 129 -10.01 12.06 -5.02
N ARG A 130 -10.41 10.81 -5.36
CA ARG A 130 -11.24 10.50 -6.52
C ARG A 130 -12.73 10.75 -6.27
N ARG A 131 -13.15 10.72 -5.01
CA ARG A 131 -14.53 10.97 -4.56
C ARG A 131 -14.55 12.04 -3.47
N PRO A 132 -14.43 13.33 -3.84
CA PRO A 132 -14.42 14.43 -2.87
C PRO A 132 -15.70 14.55 -2.05
N ASP A 133 -16.82 13.99 -2.53
CA ASP A 133 -18.09 13.91 -1.83
C ASP A 133 -18.16 12.78 -0.78
N SER A 134 -17.16 11.91 -0.70
CA SER A 134 -17.14 10.80 0.26
C SER A 134 -16.72 11.24 1.66
N CYS A 135 -17.12 10.45 2.67
CA CYS A 135 -16.57 10.47 4.01
C CYS A 135 -15.79 9.18 4.25
N VAL A 136 -14.46 9.25 4.32
CA VAL A 136 -13.60 8.09 4.49
C VAL A 136 -13.10 8.01 5.93
N THR A 137 -13.31 6.88 6.59
CA THR A 137 -12.71 6.55 7.88
C THR A 137 -11.54 5.58 7.63
N ALA A 138 -10.35 5.94 8.06
CA ALA A 138 -9.14 5.14 7.94
C ALA A 138 -8.71 4.65 9.32
N VAL A 139 -8.69 3.31 9.52
CA VAL A 139 -8.38 2.67 10.81
C VAL A 139 -7.02 2.00 10.74
N GLU A 140 -6.14 2.38 11.66
CA GLU A 140 -4.81 1.81 11.80
C GLU A 140 -4.54 1.52 13.27
N LEU A 141 -3.83 0.41 13.56
CA LEU A 141 -3.56 -0.04 14.92
C LEU A 141 -2.22 0.47 15.45
N TYR A 142 -1.20 0.57 14.61
CA TYR A 142 0.17 0.80 15.02
C TYR A 142 0.55 2.28 14.94
N ASP A 143 1.04 2.85 16.04
CA ASP A 143 1.37 4.28 16.15
C ASP A 143 2.26 4.79 15.01
N LYS A 144 3.33 4.03 14.65
CA LYS A 144 4.23 4.44 13.56
C LYS A 144 3.51 4.56 12.22
N ALA A 145 2.67 3.57 11.86
CA ALA A 145 1.89 3.59 10.63
C ALA A 145 0.82 4.69 10.66
N TYR A 146 0.18 4.87 11.82
CA TYR A 146 -0.78 5.95 12.04
C TYR A 146 -0.17 7.35 11.89
N ASP A 147 1.08 7.56 12.34
CA ASP A 147 1.82 8.79 12.11
C ASP A 147 2.04 9.07 10.61
N TYR A 148 2.34 8.01 9.81
CA TYR A 148 2.42 8.14 8.36
C TYR A 148 1.05 8.45 7.74
N LEU A 149 -0.02 7.79 8.17
CA LEU A 149 -1.39 8.09 7.74
C LEU A 149 -1.73 9.58 7.93
N LEU A 150 -1.48 10.14 9.12
CA LEU A 150 -1.73 11.56 9.39
C LEU A 150 -0.89 12.49 8.51
N LYS A 151 0.40 12.19 8.33
CA LYS A 151 1.30 12.96 7.45
C LYS A 151 0.81 12.92 6.00
N ASN A 152 0.35 11.77 5.52
CA ASN A 152 -0.10 11.58 4.15
C ASN A 152 -1.47 12.22 3.88
N ILE A 153 -2.40 12.20 4.84
CA ILE A 153 -3.65 12.97 4.78
C ILE A 153 -3.33 14.46 4.57
N LYS A 154 -2.41 15.01 5.36
CA LYS A 154 -1.97 16.41 5.24
C LYS A 154 -1.26 16.68 3.91
N LEU A 155 -0.33 15.81 3.50
CA LEU A 155 0.42 15.95 2.25
C LEU A 155 -0.51 16.05 1.04
N ASN A 156 -1.57 15.25 1.03
CA ASN A 156 -2.52 15.14 -0.10
C ASN A 156 -3.73 16.07 0.04
N ASN A 157 -3.83 16.88 1.10
CA ASN A 157 -5.00 17.69 1.39
C ASN A 157 -6.31 16.85 1.32
N ALA A 158 -6.31 15.67 1.94
CA ALA A 158 -7.44 14.74 1.94
C ALA A 158 -8.34 15.01 3.15
N GLU A 159 -9.00 16.19 3.18
CA GLU A 159 -9.79 16.68 4.32
C GLU A 159 -11.03 15.82 4.64
N ASN A 160 -11.48 15.02 3.68
CA ASN A 160 -12.58 14.07 3.82
C ASN A 160 -12.14 12.70 4.34
N VAL A 161 -10.88 12.54 4.80
CA VAL A 161 -10.37 11.36 5.48
C VAL A 161 -10.24 11.62 6.98
N THR A 162 -10.86 10.77 7.79
CA THR A 162 -10.71 10.76 9.26
C THR A 162 -9.90 9.55 9.68
N ALA A 163 -8.73 9.77 10.28
CA ALA A 163 -7.90 8.70 10.81
C ALA A 163 -8.33 8.32 12.24
N ILE A 164 -8.37 7.02 12.53
CA ILE A 164 -8.69 6.47 13.85
C ILE A 164 -7.61 5.44 14.23
N LEU A 165 -6.96 5.65 15.37
CA LEU A 165 -6.06 4.68 15.96
C LEU A 165 -6.88 3.61 16.69
N SER A 166 -7.06 2.44 16.10
CA SER A 166 -7.88 1.36 16.65
C SER A 166 -7.58 0.02 16.00
N ASP A 167 -8.02 -1.06 16.64
CA ASP A 167 -7.89 -2.41 16.12
C ASP A 167 -9.00 -2.75 15.12
N ALA A 168 -8.60 -3.05 13.88
CA ALA A 168 -9.49 -3.47 12.80
C ALA A 168 -10.29 -4.74 13.13
N LEU A 169 -9.75 -5.63 13.98
CA LEU A 169 -10.40 -6.89 14.38
C LEU A 169 -11.58 -6.69 15.34
N SER A 170 -11.69 -5.53 15.96
CA SER A 170 -12.78 -5.17 16.87
C SER A 170 -13.60 -3.97 16.40
N PHE A 171 -13.17 -3.31 15.31
CA PHE A 171 -13.84 -2.12 14.80
C PHE A 171 -15.18 -2.46 14.14
N VAL A 172 -16.19 -1.66 14.43
CA VAL A 172 -17.55 -1.79 13.90
C VAL A 172 -18.12 -0.43 13.51
N GLY A 173 -19.13 -0.42 12.67
CA GLY A 173 -19.80 0.80 12.24
C GLY A 173 -20.73 0.56 11.04
N GLU A 174 -21.44 1.59 10.60
CA GLU A 174 -22.32 1.54 9.42
C GLU A 174 -21.69 2.33 8.28
N TYR A 175 -21.37 1.64 7.19
CA TYR A 175 -20.71 2.15 6.00
C TYR A 175 -21.40 1.62 4.73
N ASP A 176 -21.25 2.34 3.63
CA ASP A 176 -21.70 1.88 2.32
C ASP A 176 -20.67 0.94 1.67
N LEU A 177 -19.39 1.16 2.02
CA LEU A 177 -18.26 0.37 1.53
C LEU A 177 -17.25 0.15 2.67
N VAL A 178 -16.81 -1.09 2.84
CA VAL A 178 -15.67 -1.47 3.69
C VAL A 178 -14.58 -2.04 2.80
N VAL A 179 -13.38 -1.50 2.88
CA VAL A 179 -12.21 -1.98 2.16
C VAL A 179 -11.11 -2.34 3.15
N SER A 180 -10.30 -3.32 2.82
CA SER A 180 -9.10 -3.64 3.60
C SER A 180 -8.05 -4.35 2.74
N ASN A 181 -6.80 -3.96 2.91
CA ASN A 181 -5.63 -4.76 2.57
C ASN A 181 -4.99 -5.23 3.89
N PRO A 182 -5.53 -6.29 4.51
CA PRO A 182 -5.04 -6.76 5.80
C PRO A 182 -3.76 -7.59 5.63
N PRO A 183 -2.99 -7.81 6.71
CA PRO A 183 -1.95 -8.83 6.71
C PRO A 183 -2.54 -10.20 6.34
N TYR A 184 -1.84 -10.93 5.46
CA TYR A 184 -2.34 -12.23 4.97
C TYR A 184 -1.25 -13.30 4.77
N ILE A 185 0.01 -12.98 5.09
CA ILE A 185 1.12 -13.93 4.91
C ILE A 185 1.13 -14.91 6.08
N SER A 186 1.06 -16.20 5.78
CA SER A 186 1.12 -17.27 6.77
C SER A 186 2.53 -17.42 7.35
N ARG A 187 2.65 -18.14 8.48
CA ARG A 187 3.92 -18.42 9.14
C ARG A 187 4.92 -19.13 8.23
N ASP A 188 4.44 -20.00 7.34
CA ASP A 188 5.33 -20.74 6.45
C ASP A 188 5.80 -19.88 5.29
N GLU A 189 4.90 -19.08 4.70
CA GLU A 189 5.25 -18.14 3.63
C GLU A 189 6.22 -17.03 4.09
N MET A 190 6.17 -16.63 5.37
CA MET A 190 7.14 -15.67 5.93
C MET A 190 8.60 -16.12 5.78
N LYS A 191 8.87 -17.44 5.71
CA LYS A 191 10.23 -17.99 5.56
C LYS A 191 10.82 -17.76 4.18
N ASP A 192 9.96 -17.61 3.17
CA ASP A 192 10.33 -17.52 1.76
C ASP A 192 10.39 -16.06 1.25
N LEU A 193 10.12 -15.10 2.14
CA LEU A 193 10.14 -13.68 1.79
C LEU A 193 11.56 -13.16 1.51
N SER A 194 11.66 -12.23 0.57
CA SER A 194 12.91 -11.54 0.29
C SER A 194 13.38 -10.72 1.50
N LYS A 195 14.68 -10.47 1.59
CA LYS A 195 15.25 -9.61 2.64
C LYS A 195 14.61 -8.22 2.69
N GLU A 196 14.22 -7.70 1.54
CA GLU A 196 13.57 -6.41 1.42
C GLU A 196 12.20 -6.40 2.14
N VAL A 197 11.36 -7.39 1.84
CA VAL A 197 10.04 -7.52 2.48
C VAL A 197 10.18 -7.81 3.98
N LEU A 198 11.18 -8.59 4.40
CA LEU A 198 11.46 -8.83 5.83
C LEU A 198 11.92 -7.58 6.60
N ASN A 199 12.36 -6.52 5.93
CA ASN A 199 12.66 -5.23 6.54
C ASN A 199 11.42 -4.32 6.68
N GLU A 200 10.27 -4.75 6.16
CA GLU A 200 8.99 -4.08 6.40
C GLU A 200 8.35 -4.59 7.71
N PRO A 201 7.33 -3.90 8.26
CA PRO A 201 6.75 -4.30 9.55
C PRO A 201 6.16 -5.71 9.49
N HIS A 202 6.64 -6.61 10.34
CA HIS A 202 6.08 -7.96 10.46
C HIS A 202 4.56 -7.95 10.69
N THR A 203 4.08 -6.96 11.43
CA THR A 203 2.66 -6.75 11.74
C THR A 203 1.81 -6.35 10.55
N ALA A 204 2.42 -5.84 9.48
CA ALA A 204 1.73 -5.53 8.23
C ALA A 204 1.75 -6.70 7.22
N LEU A 205 2.50 -7.76 7.53
CA LEU A 205 2.70 -8.91 6.65
C LEU A 205 2.03 -10.17 7.20
N PHE A 206 2.35 -10.53 8.45
CA PHE A 206 1.97 -11.80 9.06
C PHE A 206 0.54 -11.78 9.59
N ALA A 207 -0.19 -12.87 9.30
CA ALA A 207 -1.47 -13.15 9.90
C ALA A 207 -1.57 -14.61 10.40
N GLU A 208 -2.21 -14.80 11.55
CA GLU A 208 -2.52 -16.11 12.10
C GLU A 208 -3.57 -16.86 11.26
N ASN A 209 -3.82 -18.13 11.62
CA ASN A 209 -4.80 -18.98 10.95
C ASN A 209 -4.55 -19.07 9.43
N ASP A 210 -3.32 -19.43 9.04
CA ASP A 210 -2.90 -19.53 7.64
C ASP A 210 -3.20 -18.25 6.81
N GLY A 211 -3.04 -17.08 7.44
CA GLY A 211 -3.28 -15.80 6.80
C GLY A 211 -4.76 -15.36 6.78
N LEU A 212 -5.67 -16.11 7.43
CA LEU A 212 -7.11 -15.91 7.27
C LEU A 212 -7.80 -15.14 8.40
N ILE A 213 -7.12 -14.90 9.52
CA ILE A 213 -7.74 -14.35 10.74
C ILE A 213 -8.45 -13.00 10.51
N PHE A 214 -7.86 -12.11 9.70
CA PHE A 214 -8.46 -10.81 9.41
C PHE A 214 -9.76 -10.94 8.60
N TYR A 215 -9.76 -11.79 7.58
CA TYR A 215 -10.95 -12.03 6.74
C TYR A 215 -12.09 -12.61 7.57
N GLU A 216 -11.79 -13.55 8.47
CA GLU A 216 -12.78 -14.16 9.38
C GLU A 216 -13.38 -13.13 10.35
N LYS A 217 -12.51 -12.39 11.05
CA LYS A 217 -12.95 -11.46 12.09
C LYS A 217 -13.67 -10.25 11.51
N ILE A 218 -13.11 -9.62 10.49
CA ILE A 218 -13.73 -8.44 9.86
C ILE A 218 -15.10 -8.84 9.28
N SER A 219 -15.19 -9.95 8.53
CA SER A 219 -16.47 -10.35 7.97
C SER A 219 -17.51 -10.71 9.06
N GLN A 220 -17.10 -11.25 10.20
CA GLN A 220 -17.98 -11.49 11.35
C GLN A 220 -18.48 -10.20 11.98
N ASN A 221 -17.63 -9.17 12.12
CA ASN A 221 -17.99 -7.90 12.75
C ASN A 221 -19.09 -7.17 11.96
N PHE A 222 -19.07 -7.29 10.64
CA PHE A 222 -20.01 -6.58 9.75
C PHE A 222 -21.19 -7.46 9.28
N LYS A 223 -21.29 -8.73 9.69
CA LYS A 223 -22.33 -9.67 9.20
C LYS A 223 -23.77 -9.26 9.48
N PHE A 224 -24.01 -8.40 10.47
CA PHE A 224 -25.35 -7.92 10.84
C PHE A 224 -25.66 -6.53 10.31
N ASN A 225 -24.73 -5.91 9.57
CA ASN A 225 -24.97 -4.61 8.98
C ASN A 225 -26.02 -4.71 7.87
N LYS A 226 -26.65 -3.56 7.59
CA LYS A 226 -27.54 -3.38 6.45
C LYS A 226 -26.73 -3.45 5.15
N LYS A 227 -27.39 -3.28 4.04
CA LYS A 227 -26.79 -3.33 2.69
C LYS A 227 -25.49 -2.51 2.60
N PHE A 228 -24.38 -3.18 2.28
CA PHE A 228 -23.07 -2.58 2.02
C PHE A 228 -22.20 -3.52 1.17
N THR A 229 -21.08 -3.00 0.65
CA THR A 229 -20.08 -3.80 -0.07
C THR A 229 -18.84 -3.97 0.79
N LEU A 230 -18.26 -5.18 0.78
CA LEU A 230 -17.00 -5.53 1.42
C LEU A 230 -15.98 -5.93 0.36
N LEU A 231 -14.80 -5.31 0.41
CA LEU A 231 -13.68 -5.60 -0.47
C LEU A 231 -12.45 -5.97 0.35
N PHE A 232 -11.84 -7.08 0.01
CA PHE A 232 -10.57 -7.50 0.57
C PHE A 232 -9.51 -7.65 -0.52
N GLU A 233 -8.33 -7.05 -0.33
CA GLU A 233 -7.14 -7.54 -1.01
C GLU A 233 -6.73 -8.88 -0.43
N ILE A 234 -6.23 -9.78 -1.29
CA ILE A 234 -5.88 -11.16 -0.93
C ILE A 234 -4.56 -11.58 -1.56
N GLY A 235 -3.91 -12.55 -0.95
CA GLY A 235 -2.85 -13.32 -1.62
C GLY A 235 -3.41 -14.10 -2.81
N CYS A 236 -2.64 -14.25 -3.88
CA CYS A 236 -3.10 -14.80 -5.16
C CYS A 236 -3.73 -16.22 -5.10
N LYS A 237 -3.43 -16.99 -4.05
CA LYS A 237 -3.97 -18.35 -3.83
C LYS A 237 -5.12 -18.42 -2.83
N MET A 238 -5.59 -17.27 -2.32
CA MET A 238 -6.55 -17.23 -1.21
C MET A 238 -8.01 -17.03 -1.65
N GLY A 239 -8.27 -16.73 -2.92
CA GLY A 239 -9.58 -16.34 -3.43
C GLY A 239 -10.73 -17.26 -3.01
N GLU A 240 -10.58 -18.58 -3.18
CA GLU A 240 -11.61 -19.55 -2.80
C GLU A 240 -11.81 -19.64 -1.27
N LYS A 241 -10.71 -19.64 -0.50
CA LYS A 241 -10.77 -19.71 0.97
C LYS A 241 -11.52 -18.51 1.54
N VAL A 242 -11.16 -17.28 1.10
CA VAL A 242 -11.80 -16.04 1.54
C VAL A 242 -13.27 -16.00 1.09
N SER A 243 -13.58 -16.39 -0.15
CA SER A 243 -14.96 -16.49 -0.64
C SER A 243 -15.81 -17.42 0.20
N ASN A 244 -15.27 -18.55 0.66
CA ASN A 244 -15.99 -19.48 1.51
C ASN A 244 -16.24 -18.92 2.90
N ILE A 245 -15.28 -18.21 3.51
CA ILE A 245 -15.47 -17.48 4.78
C ILE A 245 -16.63 -16.48 4.66
N LEU A 246 -16.65 -15.70 3.58
CA LEU A 246 -17.70 -14.72 3.34
C LEU A 246 -19.09 -15.35 3.17
N LYS A 247 -19.18 -16.46 2.42
CA LYS A 247 -20.44 -17.24 2.30
C LYS A 247 -20.96 -17.72 3.66
N GLN A 248 -20.07 -18.27 4.49
CA GLN A 248 -20.44 -18.75 5.84
C GLN A 248 -20.92 -17.62 6.75
N ASN A 249 -20.43 -16.39 6.56
CA ASN A 249 -20.87 -15.19 7.27
C ASN A 249 -22.11 -14.51 6.62
N GLY A 250 -22.73 -15.16 5.61
CA GLY A 250 -23.99 -14.72 4.99
C GLY A 250 -23.82 -13.54 4.03
N TYR A 251 -22.67 -13.41 3.40
CA TYR A 251 -22.46 -12.51 2.26
C TYR A 251 -22.92 -13.17 0.96
N SER A 252 -23.33 -12.34 0.01
CA SER A 252 -23.80 -12.73 -1.32
C SER A 252 -23.04 -11.98 -2.43
N ASN A 253 -23.33 -12.27 -3.69
CA ASN A 253 -22.71 -11.64 -4.86
C ASN A 253 -21.18 -11.62 -4.79
N ILE A 254 -20.59 -12.76 -4.35
CA ILE A 254 -19.15 -12.87 -4.15
C ILE A 254 -18.49 -13.06 -5.50
N SER A 255 -17.50 -12.24 -5.79
CA SER A 255 -16.66 -12.32 -6.98
C SER A 255 -15.18 -12.12 -6.64
N ILE A 256 -14.32 -12.76 -7.42
CA ILE A 256 -12.87 -12.60 -7.35
C ILE A 256 -12.45 -11.76 -8.55
N ILE A 257 -11.61 -10.76 -8.32
CA ILE A 257 -11.10 -9.83 -9.32
C ILE A 257 -9.59 -10.04 -9.40
N ASP A 258 -9.10 -10.21 -10.62
CA ASP A 258 -7.69 -10.43 -10.89
C ASP A 258 -6.95 -9.11 -11.06
N ASP A 259 -5.65 -9.13 -10.75
CA ASP A 259 -4.71 -8.07 -11.09
C ASP A 259 -4.33 -8.10 -12.59
N TYR A 260 -3.54 -7.13 -13.03
CA TYR A 260 -3.07 -7.06 -14.42
C TYR A 260 -2.20 -8.28 -14.82
N GLY A 261 -1.61 -8.98 -13.86
CA GLY A 261 -0.86 -10.23 -14.03
C GLY A 261 -1.75 -11.47 -14.10
N LYS A 262 -3.09 -11.31 -14.02
CA LYS A 262 -4.10 -12.39 -13.97
C LYS A 262 -4.00 -13.27 -12.74
N ASN A 263 -3.53 -12.71 -11.63
CA ASN A 263 -3.59 -13.37 -10.33
C ASN A 263 -4.79 -12.85 -9.55
N ASN A 264 -5.44 -13.70 -8.76
CA ASN A 264 -6.50 -13.22 -7.88
C ASN A 264 -5.95 -12.14 -6.96
N ARG A 265 -6.63 -10.99 -6.87
CA ARG A 265 -6.17 -9.86 -6.08
C ARG A 265 -7.22 -9.29 -5.13
N VAL A 266 -8.48 -9.20 -5.56
CA VAL A 266 -9.54 -8.66 -4.72
C VAL A 266 -10.70 -9.63 -4.64
N VAL A 267 -11.23 -9.85 -3.43
CA VAL A 267 -12.52 -10.51 -3.22
C VAL A 267 -13.54 -9.42 -2.88
N LYS A 268 -14.56 -9.32 -3.70
CA LYS A 268 -15.75 -8.48 -3.49
C LYS A 268 -16.90 -9.32 -2.98
N ALA A 269 -17.63 -8.81 -1.99
CA ALA A 269 -18.86 -9.41 -1.49
C ALA A 269 -19.88 -8.34 -1.09
N GLU A 270 -21.14 -8.68 -1.10
CA GLU A 270 -22.23 -7.75 -0.75
C GLU A 270 -23.06 -8.33 0.42
N LYS A 271 -23.50 -7.44 1.30
CA LYS A 271 -24.54 -7.70 2.27
C LYS A 271 -25.82 -7.06 1.75
N LEU A 272 -26.86 -7.84 1.53
CA LEU A 272 -28.14 -7.40 0.97
C LEU A 272 -29.16 -7.07 2.04
#